data_d02f4c63c9aa29442ed7f215c43ed047
#
_entry.id   d02f4c63c9aa29442ed7f215c43ed047
#
_cell.length_a   1.000
_cell.length_b   1.000
_cell.length_c   1.000
_cell.angle_alpha   90.00
_cell.angle_beta   90.00
_cell.angle_gamma   90.00
#
_symmetry.space_group_name_H-M   'P 1'
#
loop_
_entity.id
_entity.type
_entity.pdbx_description
1 polymer ?
#
loop_
_entity_poly.entity_id
_entity_poly.type
_entity_poly.pdbx_seq_one_letter_code
_entity_poly.pdbx_strand_id
1 'polypeptide(L)'
;MFRLKSVCVSRNVNAFYRSFASRNNVLFVLGAPGSGKGKHSDHLVAKFGGCHVSVGEILRETVKTPGKYTEMIQKHMNEGTLVPTEVTMELIRDKVMNSTNGVLLLDGYPRNMSNYKTWCDVMGDSCNVLGCLLYKCSYEFLEKRLIARGKDSGRADDNLEVIKRRFYSYEHETKEVLDKLREKYSIEEICTEPPFEEAFPNSVKAYCKIIKQNGLM
;
A
#
# COMPACT_ATOMS: atom_id res chain seq x y z
N MET A 1 19.88 -8.81 60.15
CA MET A 1 18.64 -9.12 59.44
C MET A 1 18.43 -8.03 58.36
N PHE A 2 19.07 -8.18 57.21
CA PHE A 2 19.01 -7.21 56.12
C PHE A 2 17.97 -7.65 55.07
N ARG A 3 16.88 -6.89 54.94
CA ARG A 3 15.88 -7.07 53.90
C ARG A 3 16.39 -6.45 52.60
N LEU A 4 16.72 -7.27 51.62
CA LEU A 4 16.93 -6.87 50.23
C LEU A 4 15.61 -6.44 49.64
N LYS A 5 15.52 -5.14 49.25
CA LYS A 5 14.43 -4.60 48.41
C LYS A 5 14.61 -5.12 47.00
N SER A 6 13.66 -5.92 46.53
CA SER A 6 13.60 -6.32 45.13
C SER A 6 13.29 -5.10 44.26
N VAL A 7 14.28 -4.67 43.48
CA VAL A 7 14.11 -3.63 42.49
C VAL A 7 13.38 -4.22 41.29
N CYS A 8 12.21 -3.64 40.99
CA CYS A 8 11.37 -4.01 39.87
C CYS A 8 12.02 -3.60 38.55
N VAL A 9 12.75 -4.52 37.90
CA VAL A 9 13.45 -4.31 36.59
C VAL A 9 12.65 -4.91 35.42
N SER A 10 11.34 -5.07 35.53
CA SER A 10 10.60 -5.88 34.53
C SER A 10 9.79 -5.12 33.46
N ARG A 11 9.78 -3.78 33.46
CA ARG A 11 8.99 -3.02 32.45
C ARG A 11 9.78 -2.53 31.25
N ASN A 12 11.08 -2.28 31.39
CA ASN A 12 11.90 -1.75 30.28
C ASN A 12 12.54 -2.84 29.39
N VAL A 13 12.70 -4.06 29.89
CA VAL A 13 13.30 -5.17 29.13
C VAL A 13 12.36 -5.64 28.01
N ASN A 14 11.06 -5.70 28.26
CA ASN A 14 10.08 -6.08 27.25
C ASN A 14 9.90 -5.02 26.13
N ALA A 15 10.11 -3.74 26.42
CA ALA A 15 10.13 -2.69 25.40
C ALA A 15 11.41 -2.77 24.55
N PHE A 16 12.56 -3.12 25.16
CA PHE A 16 13.83 -3.29 24.46
C PHE A 16 13.84 -4.57 23.59
N TYR A 17 13.29 -5.68 24.07
CA TYR A 17 13.10 -6.89 23.26
C TYR A 17 12.03 -6.74 22.18
N ARG A 18 11.00 -5.89 22.35
CA ARG A 18 10.07 -5.53 21.29
C ARG A 18 10.74 -4.69 20.18
N SER A 19 11.80 -3.96 20.47
CA SER A 19 12.61 -3.23 19.49
C SER A 19 13.45 -4.16 18.59
N PHE A 20 13.71 -5.40 19.03
CA PHE A 20 14.36 -6.43 18.21
C PHE A 20 13.38 -7.45 17.63
N ALA A 21 12.07 -7.35 17.91
CA ALA A 21 11.06 -8.29 17.49
C ALA A 21 10.41 -7.83 16.17
N SER A 22 10.75 -8.53 15.12
CA SER A 22 10.10 -8.62 13.82
C SER A 22 9.69 -7.30 13.16
N ARG A 23 10.53 -6.86 12.21
CA ARG A 23 10.12 -5.84 11.22
C ARG A 23 8.77 -6.21 10.61
N ASN A 24 7.90 -5.24 10.44
CA ASN A 24 6.63 -5.49 9.76
C ASN A 24 6.86 -5.96 8.33
N ASN A 25 6.36 -7.12 7.98
CA ASN A 25 6.45 -7.65 6.63
C ASN A 25 5.49 -6.89 5.73
N VAL A 26 6.02 -6.20 4.72
CA VAL A 26 5.25 -5.35 3.80
C VAL A 26 5.36 -5.89 2.39
N LEU A 27 4.24 -6.03 1.72
CA LEU A 27 4.13 -6.35 0.31
C LEU A 27 3.51 -5.16 -0.41
N PHE A 28 4.26 -4.53 -1.31
CA PHE A 28 3.71 -3.45 -2.10
C PHE A 28 2.67 -3.97 -3.10
N VAL A 29 1.62 -3.19 -3.29
CA VAL A 29 0.56 -3.51 -4.25
C VAL A 29 0.41 -2.34 -5.21
N LEU A 30 0.90 -2.52 -6.44
CA LEU A 30 0.94 -1.48 -7.45
C LEU A 30 0.10 -1.85 -8.68
N GLY A 31 -0.21 -0.86 -9.47
CA GLY A 31 -1.01 -0.99 -10.69
C GLY A 31 -1.76 0.30 -10.97
N ALA A 32 -2.12 0.50 -12.23
CA ALA A 32 -2.86 1.68 -12.66
C ALA A 32 -4.19 1.86 -11.91
N PRO A 33 -4.73 3.08 -11.84
CA PRO A 33 -6.08 3.30 -11.35
C PRO A 33 -7.08 2.40 -12.10
N GLY A 34 -8.02 1.78 -11.38
CA GLY A 34 -9.00 0.85 -11.99
C GLY A 34 -8.53 -0.60 -12.15
N SER A 35 -7.26 -0.93 -11.87
CA SER A 35 -6.73 -2.30 -12.03
C SER A 35 -7.28 -3.35 -11.05
N GLY A 36 -8.17 -2.99 -10.13
CA GLY A 36 -8.79 -3.92 -9.19
C GLY A 36 -7.93 -4.31 -7.98
N LYS A 37 -6.72 -3.75 -7.84
CA LYS A 37 -5.78 -4.08 -6.76
C LYS A 37 -6.40 -4.09 -5.37
N GLY A 38 -7.24 -3.11 -5.02
CA GLY A 38 -7.91 -3.07 -3.71
C GLY A 38 -8.77 -4.30 -3.46
N LYS A 39 -9.67 -4.66 -4.40
CA LYS A 39 -10.51 -5.86 -4.28
C LYS A 39 -9.68 -7.12 -4.10
N HIS A 40 -8.62 -7.27 -4.91
CA HIS A 40 -7.71 -8.41 -4.78
C HIS A 40 -6.99 -8.44 -3.42
N SER A 41 -6.54 -7.28 -2.92
CA SER A 41 -5.89 -7.16 -1.60
C SER A 41 -6.84 -7.56 -0.46
N ASP A 42 -8.08 -7.09 -0.47
CA ASP A 42 -9.08 -7.46 0.52
C ASP A 42 -9.31 -8.97 0.58
N HIS A 43 -9.41 -9.63 -0.59
CA HIS A 43 -9.61 -11.07 -0.67
C HIS A 43 -8.34 -11.86 -0.29
N LEU A 44 -7.13 -11.34 -0.57
CA LEU A 44 -5.89 -11.95 -0.10
C LEU A 44 -5.80 -11.89 1.43
N VAL A 45 -6.12 -10.75 2.05
CA VAL A 45 -6.15 -10.61 3.51
C VAL A 45 -7.24 -11.51 4.13
N ALA A 46 -8.42 -11.59 3.54
CA ALA A 46 -9.48 -12.49 3.99
C ALA A 46 -9.04 -13.96 3.95
N LYS A 47 -8.21 -14.35 2.97
CA LYS A 47 -7.74 -15.73 2.79
C LYS A 47 -6.53 -16.09 3.64
N PHE A 48 -5.56 -15.19 3.80
CA PHE A 48 -4.26 -15.48 4.41
C PHE A 48 -4.02 -14.77 5.73
N GLY A 49 -4.93 -13.88 6.13
CA GLY A 49 -4.70 -12.96 7.23
C GLY A 49 -3.80 -11.78 6.83
N GLY A 50 -3.41 -10.99 7.83
CA GLY A 50 -2.63 -9.79 7.62
C GLY A 50 -3.50 -8.53 7.58
N CYS A 51 -3.01 -7.49 6.93
CA CYS A 51 -3.66 -6.18 6.89
C CYS A 51 -3.59 -5.58 5.48
N HIS A 52 -4.65 -4.93 5.02
CA HIS A 52 -4.67 -4.13 3.80
C HIS A 52 -4.70 -2.64 4.18
N VAL A 53 -3.71 -1.90 3.72
CA VAL A 53 -3.60 -0.45 3.89
C VAL A 53 -3.62 0.21 2.52
N SER A 54 -4.76 0.80 2.16
CA SER A 54 -4.92 1.53 0.90
C SER A 54 -4.68 3.02 1.11
N VAL A 55 -3.61 3.53 0.52
CA VAL A 55 -3.28 4.97 0.57
C VAL A 55 -4.40 5.82 -0.01
N GLY A 56 -5.02 5.37 -1.09
CA GLY A 56 -6.16 6.08 -1.67
C GLY A 56 -7.37 6.17 -0.74
N GLU A 57 -7.66 5.12 0.03
CA GLU A 57 -8.74 5.17 1.02
C GLU A 57 -8.40 6.08 2.20
N ILE A 58 -7.17 6.02 2.72
CA ILE A 58 -6.71 6.92 3.78
C ILE A 58 -6.88 8.39 3.37
N LEU A 59 -6.46 8.75 2.16
CA LEU A 59 -6.63 10.12 1.66
C LEU A 59 -8.11 10.51 1.57
N ARG A 60 -8.97 9.62 1.07
CA ARG A 60 -10.41 9.85 1.00
C ARG A 60 -11.06 9.97 2.39
N GLU A 61 -10.62 9.18 3.35
CA GLU A 61 -11.10 9.29 4.73
C GLU A 61 -10.65 10.59 5.38
N THR A 62 -9.41 10.99 5.15
CA THR A 62 -8.86 12.23 5.71
C THR A 62 -9.65 13.47 5.26
N VAL A 63 -10.14 13.50 4.03
CA VAL A 63 -10.92 14.66 3.54
C VAL A 63 -12.37 14.69 4.00
N LYS A 64 -12.90 13.61 4.61
CA LYS A 64 -14.27 13.61 5.17
C LYS A 64 -14.40 14.46 6.45
N THR A 65 -13.29 14.64 7.16
CA THR A 65 -13.26 15.42 8.40
C THR A 65 -12.38 16.66 8.22
N PRO A 66 -12.86 17.88 8.45
CA PRO A 66 -12.03 19.07 8.37
C PRO A 66 -10.77 18.96 9.24
N GLY A 67 -9.62 19.26 8.67
CA GLY A 67 -8.35 19.14 9.33
C GLY A 67 -7.20 19.79 8.55
N LYS A 68 -6.00 19.69 9.09
CA LYS A 68 -4.76 20.33 8.58
C LYS A 68 -4.52 20.10 7.07
N TYR A 69 -4.87 18.94 6.56
CA TYR A 69 -4.53 18.53 5.19
C TYR A 69 -5.73 18.44 4.25
N THR A 70 -6.95 18.67 4.74
CA THR A 70 -8.19 18.42 3.99
C THR A 70 -8.22 19.13 2.66
N GLU A 71 -8.05 20.46 2.64
CA GLU A 71 -8.12 21.26 1.42
C GLU A 71 -7.04 20.87 0.40
N MET A 72 -5.81 20.67 0.87
CA MET A 72 -4.69 20.29 0.02
C MET A 72 -4.89 18.91 -0.60
N ILE A 73 -5.28 17.91 0.19
CA ILE A 73 -5.56 16.56 -0.31
C ILE A 73 -6.71 16.59 -1.31
N GLN A 74 -7.80 17.31 -0.97
CA GLN A 74 -8.96 17.46 -1.86
C GLN A 74 -8.57 18.08 -3.20
N LYS A 75 -7.71 19.11 -3.20
CA LYS A 75 -7.18 19.73 -4.41
C LYS A 75 -6.44 18.72 -5.28
N HIS A 76 -5.46 18.00 -4.71
CA HIS A 76 -4.71 16.99 -5.45
C HIS A 76 -5.58 15.87 -5.99
N MET A 77 -6.58 15.42 -5.21
CA MET A 77 -7.53 14.40 -5.68
C MET A 77 -8.38 14.89 -6.86
N ASN A 78 -8.87 16.14 -6.81
CA ASN A 78 -9.66 16.74 -7.89
C ASN A 78 -8.83 16.98 -9.15
N GLU A 79 -7.53 17.29 -8.99
CA GLU A 79 -6.59 17.49 -10.08
C GLU A 79 -6.01 16.17 -10.63
N GLY A 80 -6.17 15.06 -9.93
CA GLY A 80 -5.59 13.77 -10.28
C GLY A 80 -4.08 13.71 -10.12
N THR A 81 -3.50 14.62 -9.33
CA THR A 81 -2.07 14.71 -9.01
C THR A 81 -1.73 13.97 -7.71
N LEU A 82 -0.45 13.72 -7.46
CA LEU A 82 -0.01 13.07 -6.23
C LEU A 82 0.01 14.06 -5.07
N VAL A 83 -0.50 13.63 -3.91
CA VAL A 83 -0.37 14.37 -2.64
C VAL A 83 1.11 14.40 -2.24
N PRO A 84 1.63 15.50 -1.67
CA PRO A 84 3.00 15.60 -1.21
C PRO A 84 3.45 14.39 -0.40
N THR A 85 4.69 13.97 -0.63
CA THR A 85 5.25 12.72 -0.09
C THR A 85 5.24 12.72 1.44
N GLU A 86 5.60 13.83 2.06
CA GLU A 86 5.70 13.98 3.52
C GLU A 86 4.33 13.79 4.18
N VAL A 87 3.29 14.38 3.58
CA VAL A 87 1.91 14.25 4.07
C VAL A 87 1.41 12.82 3.90
N THR A 88 1.67 12.23 2.74
CA THR A 88 1.30 10.83 2.50
C THR A 88 2.00 9.91 3.50
N MET A 89 3.30 10.12 3.76
CA MET A 89 4.06 9.31 4.72
C MET A 89 3.56 9.50 6.15
N GLU A 90 3.26 10.73 6.58
CA GLU A 90 2.69 11.00 7.90
C GLU A 90 1.39 10.23 8.11
N LEU A 91 0.50 10.21 7.11
CA LEU A 91 -0.79 9.53 7.19
C LEU A 91 -0.70 7.99 7.21
N ILE A 92 0.29 7.42 6.50
CA ILE A 92 0.40 5.96 6.41
C ILE A 92 1.28 5.35 7.50
N ARG A 93 2.25 6.10 8.04
CA ARG A 93 3.25 5.59 8.98
C ARG A 93 2.61 4.89 10.17
N ASP A 94 1.69 5.53 10.84
CA ASP A 94 1.08 4.97 12.04
C ASP A 94 0.23 3.72 11.72
N LYS A 95 -0.44 3.71 10.57
CA LYS A 95 -1.18 2.53 10.07
C LYS A 95 -0.23 1.35 9.83
N VAL A 96 0.91 1.60 9.18
CA VAL A 96 1.92 0.58 8.89
C VAL A 96 2.58 0.08 10.17
N MET A 97 2.97 0.98 11.08
CA MET A 97 3.66 0.61 12.33
C MET A 97 2.76 -0.15 13.31
N ASN A 98 1.46 0.12 13.30
CA ASN A 98 0.49 -0.57 14.16
C ASN A 98 -0.07 -1.86 13.53
N SER A 99 0.34 -2.23 12.32
CA SER A 99 0.00 -3.49 11.68
C SER A 99 0.81 -4.63 12.30
N THR A 100 0.23 -5.40 13.21
CA THR A 100 0.97 -6.35 14.05
C THR A 100 0.85 -7.81 13.63
N ASN A 101 -0.06 -8.17 12.73
CA ASN A 101 -0.37 -9.56 12.42
C ASN A 101 -0.22 -9.87 10.93
N GLY A 102 0.78 -10.69 10.58
CA GLY A 102 0.96 -11.21 9.23
C GLY A 102 1.60 -10.21 8.26
N VAL A 103 1.22 -10.31 6.99
CA VAL A 103 1.74 -9.47 5.91
C VAL A 103 0.85 -8.25 5.70
N LEU A 104 1.45 -7.07 5.68
CA LEU A 104 0.79 -5.84 5.31
C LEU A 104 0.81 -5.68 3.78
N LEU A 105 -0.35 -5.60 3.17
CA LEU A 105 -0.51 -5.20 1.78
C LEU A 105 -0.64 -3.67 1.71
N LEU A 106 0.41 -2.98 1.22
CA LEU A 106 0.41 -1.52 1.07
C LEU A 106 0.00 -1.14 -0.35
N ASP A 107 -1.28 -0.79 -0.53
CA ASP A 107 -1.90 -0.53 -1.81
C ASP A 107 -1.73 0.93 -2.26
N GLY A 108 -1.14 1.09 -3.44
CA GLY A 108 -0.98 2.38 -4.10
C GLY A 108 0.18 3.21 -3.56
N TYR A 109 1.22 2.58 -3.03
CA TYR A 109 2.46 3.18 -2.58
C TYR A 109 3.64 2.20 -2.78
N PRO A 110 4.86 2.67 -3.15
CA PRO A 110 5.18 4.03 -3.59
C PRO A 110 4.67 4.33 -5.02
N ARG A 111 4.44 5.60 -5.36
CA ARG A 111 3.97 6.02 -6.69
C ARG A 111 4.98 6.81 -7.50
N ASN A 112 6.00 7.37 -6.85
CA ASN A 112 7.12 8.06 -7.49
C ASN A 112 8.41 7.87 -6.68
N MET A 113 9.54 8.31 -7.23
CA MET A 113 10.84 8.15 -6.59
C MET A 113 10.97 8.89 -5.27
N SER A 114 10.27 10.02 -5.08
CA SER A 114 10.22 10.71 -3.80
C SER A 114 9.55 9.85 -2.73
N ASN A 115 8.42 9.23 -3.04
CA ASN A 115 7.77 8.26 -2.15
C ASN A 115 8.70 7.10 -1.78
N TYR A 116 9.42 6.53 -2.76
CA TYR A 116 10.33 5.42 -2.52
C TYR A 116 11.50 5.80 -1.61
N LYS A 117 12.12 6.96 -1.84
CA LYS A 117 13.20 7.47 -0.98
C LYS A 117 12.71 7.70 0.44
N THR A 118 11.59 8.43 0.60
CA THR A 118 11.00 8.68 1.92
C THR A 118 10.62 7.39 2.64
N TRP A 119 10.12 6.37 1.91
CA TRP A 119 9.92 5.05 2.51
C TRP A 119 11.21 4.45 3.05
N CYS A 120 12.29 4.46 2.28
CA CYS A 120 13.58 3.93 2.72
C CYS A 120 14.10 4.66 3.95
N ASP A 121 13.99 5.99 3.98
CA ASP A 121 14.50 6.83 5.06
C ASP A 121 13.69 6.69 6.36
N VAL A 122 12.36 6.58 6.25
CA VAL A 122 11.46 6.61 7.43
C VAL A 122 11.10 5.20 7.91
N MET A 123 10.93 4.24 7.00
CA MET A 123 10.39 2.91 7.29
C MET A 123 11.39 1.77 7.09
N GLY A 124 12.53 2.06 6.46
CA GLY A 124 13.49 1.02 6.03
C GLY A 124 14.01 0.13 7.16
N ASP A 125 14.21 0.70 8.35
CA ASP A 125 14.67 -0.06 9.53
C ASP A 125 13.54 -0.81 10.26
N SER A 126 12.29 -0.34 10.10
CA SER A 126 11.12 -0.86 10.80
C SER A 126 10.31 -1.87 9.98
N CYS A 127 10.52 -1.90 8.66
CA CYS A 127 9.76 -2.72 7.74
C CYS A 127 10.68 -3.64 6.92
N ASN A 128 10.21 -4.86 6.67
CA ASN A 128 10.80 -5.81 5.73
C ASN A 128 9.93 -5.86 4.47
N VAL A 129 10.42 -5.31 3.36
CA VAL A 129 9.70 -5.36 2.08
C VAL A 129 9.93 -6.71 1.43
N LEU A 130 8.86 -7.49 1.28
CA LEU A 130 8.91 -8.85 0.73
C LEU A 130 8.95 -8.87 -0.80
N GLY A 131 8.35 -7.86 -1.45
CA GLY A 131 8.21 -7.80 -2.89
C GLY A 131 7.07 -6.88 -3.32
N CYS A 132 6.59 -7.06 -4.55
CA CYS A 132 5.50 -6.28 -5.11
C CYS A 132 4.55 -7.14 -5.94
N LEU A 133 3.24 -6.96 -5.73
CA LEU A 133 2.19 -7.44 -6.63
C LEU A 133 1.85 -6.31 -7.60
N LEU A 134 2.09 -6.52 -8.89
CA LEU A 134 1.81 -5.53 -9.93
C LEU A 134 0.59 -5.95 -10.74
N TYR A 135 -0.53 -5.25 -10.55
CA TYR A 135 -1.77 -5.49 -11.27
C TYR A 135 -1.80 -4.73 -12.59
N LYS A 136 -1.88 -5.49 -13.69
CA LYS A 136 -1.87 -5.00 -15.07
C LYS A 136 -3.21 -5.19 -15.75
N CYS A 137 -3.60 -4.21 -16.53
CA CYS A 137 -4.79 -4.22 -17.35
C CYS A 137 -4.63 -3.17 -18.46
N SER A 138 -5.22 -3.37 -19.63
CA SER A 138 -5.18 -2.37 -20.69
C SER A 138 -5.96 -1.11 -20.33
N TYR A 139 -5.53 0.05 -20.86
CA TYR A 139 -6.17 1.32 -20.53
C TYR A 139 -7.64 1.37 -20.90
N GLU A 140 -8.03 0.69 -21.96
CA GLU A 140 -9.42 0.60 -22.40
C GLU A 140 -10.32 -0.06 -21.32
N PHE A 141 -9.86 -1.17 -20.70
CA PHE A 141 -10.57 -1.80 -19.61
C PHE A 141 -10.56 -0.95 -18.34
N LEU A 142 -9.43 -0.31 -18.04
CA LEU A 142 -9.29 0.55 -16.87
C LEU A 142 -10.25 1.75 -16.93
N GLU A 143 -10.34 2.42 -18.07
CA GLU A 143 -11.23 3.55 -18.27
C GLU A 143 -12.69 3.17 -18.09
N LYS A 144 -13.14 2.08 -18.74
CA LYS A 144 -14.51 1.56 -18.60
C LYS A 144 -14.84 1.25 -17.12
N ARG A 145 -13.91 0.62 -16.39
CA ARG A 145 -14.09 0.29 -14.97
C ARG A 145 -14.16 1.53 -14.08
N LEU A 146 -13.32 2.54 -14.33
CA LEU A 146 -13.31 3.77 -13.55
C LEU A 146 -14.58 4.60 -13.78
N ILE A 147 -15.05 4.73 -15.02
CA ILE A 147 -16.31 5.41 -15.36
C ILE A 147 -17.49 4.69 -14.68
N ALA A 148 -17.56 3.37 -14.76
CA ALA A 148 -18.60 2.60 -14.09
C ALA A 148 -18.57 2.81 -12.58
N ARG A 149 -17.37 2.72 -11.96
CA ARG A 149 -17.19 2.95 -10.52
C ARG A 149 -17.59 4.36 -10.10
N GLY A 150 -17.29 5.38 -10.90
CA GLY A 150 -17.67 6.76 -10.62
C GLY A 150 -19.17 6.94 -10.51
N LYS A 151 -19.94 6.24 -11.36
CA LYS A 151 -21.42 6.24 -11.31
C LYS A 151 -21.97 5.57 -10.04
N ASP A 152 -21.34 4.47 -9.62
CA ASP A 152 -21.84 3.65 -8.50
C ASP A 152 -21.37 4.17 -7.14
N SER A 153 -20.13 4.64 -7.04
CA SER A 153 -19.49 4.99 -5.77
C SER A 153 -19.50 6.49 -5.43
N GLY A 154 -19.90 7.35 -6.38
CA GLY A 154 -19.88 8.81 -6.19
C GLY A 154 -18.48 9.39 -6.00
N ARG A 155 -17.40 8.68 -6.38
CA ARG A 155 -16.02 9.17 -6.26
C ARG A 155 -15.79 10.34 -7.21
N ALA A 156 -15.51 11.52 -6.67
CA ALA A 156 -15.27 12.73 -7.43
C ALA A 156 -14.03 12.65 -8.35
N ASP A 157 -13.06 11.80 -8.00
CA ASP A 157 -11.81 11.56 -8.75
C ASP A 157 -11.95 10.54 -9.89
N ASP A 158 -13.16 10.03 -10.17
CA ASP A 158 -13.44 9.10 -11.26
C ASP A 158 -14.19 9.78 -12.45
N ASN A 159 -13.88 11.03 -12.75
CA ASN A 159 -14.28 11.70 -13.98
C ASN A 159 -13.19 11.59 -15.06
N LEU A 160 -13.57 11.75 -16.32
CA LEU A 160 -12.72 11.43 -17.48
C LEU A 160 -11.39 12.22 -17.52
N GLU A 161 -11.42 13.50 -17.13
CA GLU A 161 -10.22 14.34 -17.12
C GLU A 161 -9.24 13.92 -16.03
N VAL A 162 -9.75 13.66 -14.83
CA VAL A 162 -8.95 13.20 -13.70
C VAL A 162 -8.39 11.80 -13.97
N ILE A 163 -9.19 10.90 -14.58
CA ILE A 163 -8.74 9.55 -14.99
C ILE A 163 -7.53 9.66 -15.95
N LYS A 164 -7.59 10.51 -16.96
CA LYS A 164 -6.48 10.70 -17.91
C LYS A 164 -5.22 11.21 -17.23
N ARG A 165 -5.34 12.19 -16.32
CA ARG A 165 -4.20 12.70 -15.54
C ARG A 165 -3.60 11.64 -14.63
N ARG A 166 -4.41 10.82 -13.99
CA ARG A 166 -3.97 9.68 -13.14
C ARG A 166 -3.25 8.60 -13.95
N PHE A 167 -3.70 8.34 -15.19
CA PHE A 167 -2.97 7.44 -16.09
C PHE A 167 -1.63 8.02 -16.49
N TYR A 168 -1.60 9.33 -16.83
CA TYR A 168 -0.36 10.02 -17.14
C TYR A 168 0.65 9.94 -16.00
N SER A 169 0.24 10.26 -14.76
CA SER A 169 1.11 10.16 -13.58
C SER A 169 1.59 8.72 -13.35
N TYR A 170 0.71 7.72 -13.54
CA TYR A 170 1.10 6.32 -13.41
C TYR A 170 2.20 5.93 -14.42
N GLU A 171 2.03 6.28 -15.69
CA GLU A 171 2.99 5.96 -16.76
C GLU A 171 4.35 6.64 -16.56
N HIS A 172 4.36 7.90 -16.14
CA HIS A 172 5.59 8.68 -16.09
C HIS A 172 6.30 8.62 -14.74
N GLU A 173 5.58 8.47 -13.65
CA GLU A 173 6.17 8.49 -12.32
C GLU A 173 6.29 7.09 -11.69
N THR A 174 5.23 6.25 -11.80
CA THR A 174 5.24 4.93 -11.15
C THR A 174 6.10 3.92 -11.89
N LYS A 175 6.31 4.08 -13.19
CA LYS A 175 7.15 3.19 -13.98
C LYS A 175 8.62 3.25 -13.53
N GLU A 176 9.15 4.45 -13.28
CA GLU A 176 10.51 4.63 -12.74
C GLU A 176 10.68 3.91 -11.39
N VAL A 177 9.68 4.02 -10.51
CA VAL A 177 9.68 3.28 -9.24
C VAL A 177 9.66 1.77 -9.44
N LEU A 178 8.86 1.27 -10.38
CA LEU A 178 8.81 -0.17 -10.67
C LEU A 178 10.17 -0.70 -11.13
N ASP A 179 10.87 0.07 -11.97
CA ASP A 179 12.22 -0.32 -12.41
C ASP A 179 13.19 -0.37 -11.23
N LYS A 180 13.10 0.60 -10.32
CA LYS A 180 13.90 0.60 -9.08
C LYS A 180 13.54 -0.55 -8.13
N LEU A 181 12.27 -0.89 -8.02
CA LEU A 181 11.84 -2.02 -7.21
C LEU A 181 12.30 -3.37 -7.79
N ARG A 182 12.34 -3.52 -9.13
CA ARG A 182 12.84 -4.72 -9.81
C ARG A 182 14.31 -5.02 -9.53
N GLU A 183 15.12 -3.98 -9.28
CA GLU A 183 16.53 -4.17 -8.91
C GLU A 183 16.70 -4.88 -7.55
N LYS A 184 15.72 -4.76 -6.65
CA LYS A 184 15.86 -5.16 -5.26
C LYS A 184 14.88 -6.24 -4.81
N TYR A 185 13.69 -6.29 -5.42
CA TYR A 185 12.59 -7.12 -4.97
C TYR A 185 11.99 -7.96 -6.09
N SER A 186 11.41 -9.09 -5.73
CA SER A 186 10.56 -9.87 -6.64
C SER A 186 9.27 -9.10 -6.96
N ILE A 187 8.95 -8.96 -8.24
CA ILE A 187 7.69 -8.37 -8.70
C ILE A 187 6.91 -9.44 -9.46
N GLU A 188 5.70 -9.74 -8.98
CA GLU A 188 4.79 -10.66 -9.64
C GLU A 188 3.70 -9.87 -10.37
N GLU A 189 3.65 -10.03 -11.68
CA GLU A 189 2.68 -9.37 -12.55
C GLU A 189 1.40 -10.19 -12.68
N ILE A 190 0.26 -9.54 -12.47
CA ILE A 190 -1.06 -10.16 -12.47
C ILE A 190 -1.95 -9.44 -13.48
N CYS A 191 -2.38 -10.14 -14.54
CA CYS A 191 -3.38 -9.62 -15.46
C CYS A 191 -4.76 -9.65 -14.80
N THR A 192 -5.46 -8.52 -14.85
CA THR A 192 -6.81 -8.37 -14.27
C THR A 192 -7.88 -8.04 -15.32
N GLU A 193 -7.62 -8.27 -16.60
CA GLU A 193 -8.64 -8.16 -17.65
C GLU A 193 -9.75 -9.18 -17.50
N PRO A 194 -9.44 -10.45 -17.21
CA PRO A 194 -10.48 -11.45 -16.96
C PRO A 194 -11.37 -11.07 -15.75
N PRO A 195 -12.56 -11.68 -15.64
CA PRO A 195 -13.40 -11.57 -14.45
C PRO A 195 -12.62 -11.88 -13.18
N PHE A 196 -13.08 -11.33 -12.06
CA PHE A 196 -12.37 -11.46 -10.77
C PHE A 196 -12.13 -12.93 -10.38
N GLU A 197 -13.11 -13.78 -10.60
CA GLU A 197 -13.08 -15.21 -10.25
C GLU A 197 -11.97 -15.96 -10.99
N GLU A 198 -11.65 -15.54 -12.21
CA GLU A 198 -10.58 -16.11 -13.04
C GLU A 198 -9.21 -15.46 -12.73
N ALA A 199 -9.19 -14.16 -12.43
CA ALA A 199 -7.96 -13.42 -12.15
C ALA A 199 -7.44 -13.63 -10.71
N PHE A 200 -8.32 -13.84 -9.74
CA PHE A 200 -7.94 -13.95 -8.33
C PHE A 200 -7.03 -15.15 -8.01
N PRO A 201 -7.21 -16.35 -8.59
CA PRO A 201 -6.24 -17.45 -8.44
C PRO A 201 -4.80 -17.07 -8.80
N ASN A 202 -4.60 -16.21 -9.80
CA ASN A 202 -3.27 -15.72 -10.15
C ASN A 202 -2.69 -14.80 -9.07
N SER A 203 -3.52 -13.99 -8.41
CA SER A 203 -3.10 -13.19 -7.26
C SER A 203 -2.69 -14.07 -6.08
N VAL A 204 -3.42 -15.14 -5.82
CA VAL A 204 -3.07 -16.13 -4.78
C VAL A 204 -1.73 -16.79 -5.11
N LYS A 205 -1.52 -17.22 -6.35
CA LYS A 205 -0.25 -17.83 -6.79
C LYS A 205 0.92 -16.87 -6.65
N ALA A 206 0.75 -15.62 -7.09
CA ALA A 206 1.77 -14.57 -7.00
C ALA A 206 2.11 -14.25 -5.53
N TYR A 207 1.11 -14.07 -4.67
CA TYR A 207 1.28 -13.88 -3.24
C TYR A 207 2.07 -15.02 -2.60
N CYS A 208 1.63 -16.27 -2.77
CA CYS A 208 2.30 -17.44 -2.21
C CYS A 208 3.75 -17.58 -2.71
N LYS A 209 4.02 -17.23 -3.97
CA LYS A 209 5.38 -17.26 -4.52
C LYS A 209 6.30 -16.29 -3.77
N ILE A 210 5.88 -15.03 -3.59
CA ILE A 210 6.68 -14.04 -2.85
C ILE A 210 6.86 -14.48 -1.39
N ILE A 211 5.80 -14.94 -0.73
CA ILE A 211 5.87 -15.36 0.68
C ILE A 211 6.85 -16.51 0.88
N LYS A 212 6.82 -17.53 0.00
CA LYS A 212 7.77 -18.66 0.02
C LYS A 212 9.21 -18.22 -0.22
N GLN A 213 9.45 -17.31 -1.17
CA GLN A 213 10.79 -16.77 -1.44
C GLN A 213 11.40 -16.06 -0.22
N ASN A 214 10.58 -15.53 0.68
CA ASN A 214 10.99 -14.88 1.91
C ASN A 214 10.96 -15.80 3.16
N GLY A 215 10.72 -17.10 2.98
CA GLY A 215 10.76 -18.07 4.08
C GLY A 215 9.60 -17.96 5.09
N LEU A 216 8.47 -17.39 4.68
CA LEU A 216 7.30 -17.17 5.53
C LEU A 216 6.18 -18.22 5.33
N MET A 217 6.41 -19.23 4.47
CA MET A 217 5.55 -20.40 4.20
C MET A 217 6.39 -21.64 4.03
#